data_231a3c6677b295e8a60ebc46e601a5a0
#
_entry.id   231a3c6677b295e8a60ebc46e601a5a0
#
_cell.length_a   1.000
_cell.length_b   1.000
_cell.length_c   1.000
_cell.angle_alpha   90.00
_cell.angle_beta   90.00
_cell.angle_gamma   90.00
#
_symmetry.space_group_name_H-M   'P 1'
#
loop_
_entity.id
_entity.type
_entity.pdbx_description
1 polymer ?
#
loop_
_entity_poly.entity_id
_entity_poly.type
_entity_poly.pdbx_seq_one_letter_code
_entity_poly.pdbx_strand_id
1 'polypeptide(L)'
;DTATTEIYTLSLHDALPISAKTEVMAGITTFMTMAYILAVNPTMLSAAGMDSTAVLIATCLASFVGTMAMALLANYPFALAPGMGLNAYFAYTVCGNMGYSWKVALMAVFVEGIVFIVLSLTNVREAIFNAIPSTLKKGVSAGIGLFIAFIGLQGAHLVVSNSSTLVTYCDFAGNWHTQGICAVLALIGLIITVILYIKGFKGAILIGILVTWILGMLSQALGIYQVNVKEGFYSLYPSMHMTDFSLDRKSTRLNSSHSKISYA
;
A
#
# COMPACT_ATOMS: atom_id res chain seq x y z
N ASP A 1 -16.88 22.99 -17.34
CA ASP A 1 -16.80 22.42 -18.70
C ASP A 1 -15.54 21.59 -18.98
N THR A 2 -14.58 21.56 -18.08
CA THR A 2 -13.40 20.69 -18.21
C THR A 2 -13.75 19.21 -18.01
N ALA A 3 -14.68 18.87 -17.12
CA ALA A 3 -15.08 17.48 -16.85
C ALA A 3 -15.80 16.84 -18.07
N THR A 4 -16.59 17.62 -18.83
CA THR A 4 -17.23 17.15 -20.05
C THR A 4 -16.20 16.92 -21.16
N THR A 5 -15.18 17.74 -21.24
CA THR A 5 -14.10 17.58 -22.22
C THR A 5 -13.27 16.32 -21.94
N GLU A 6 -13.01 15.99 -20.67
CA GLU A 6 -12.32 14.75 -20.28
C GLU A 6 -13.14 13.49 -20.59
N ILE A 7 -14.46 13.55 -20.41
CA ILE A 7 -15.35 12.43 -20.77
C ILE A 7 -15.41 12.24 -22.28
N TYR A 8 -15.42 13.33 -23.05
CA TYR A 8 -15.39 13.25 -24.53
C TYR A 8 -14.05 12.74 -25.05
N THR A 9 -12.94 13.10 -24.42
CA THR A 9 -11.61 12.57 -24.79
C THR A 9 -11.49 11.08 -24.46
N LEU A 10 -12.10 10.59 -23.37
CA LEU A 10 -12.19 9.15 -23.07
C LEU A 10 -13.02 8.39 -24.11
N SER A 11 -14.15 8.96 -24.57
CA SER A 11 -14.98 8.32 -25.61
C SER A 11 -14.35 8.37 -27.01
N LEU A 12 -13.51 9.37 -27.30
CA LEU A 12 -12.74 9.45 -28.53
C LEU A 12 -11.60 8.41 -28.57
N HIS A 13 -11.10 8.00 -27.42
CA HIS A 13 -10.09 6.94 -27.29
C HIS A 13 -10.62 5.57 -27.75
N ASP A 14 -11.93 5.32 -27.57
CA ASP A 14 -12.60 4.09 -28.07
C ASP A 14 -12.75 4.04 -29.60
N ALA A 15 -12.58 5.18 -30.28
CA ALA A 15 -12.74 5.30 -31.72
C ALA A 15 -11.44 5.21 -32.53
N LEU A 16 -10.27 5.24 -31.87
CA LEU A 16 -8.98 5.14 -32.54
C LEU A 16 -8.45 3.70 -32.52
N PRO A 17 -7.97 3.16 -33.65
CA PRO A 17 -7.34 1.85 -33.68
C PRO A 17 -6.05 1.89 -32.88
N ILE A 18 -6.12 1.54 -31.59
CA ILE A 18 -4.96 1.48 -30.72
C ILE A 18 -4.21 0.18 -31.03
N SER A 19 -2.92 0.29 -31.28
CA SER A 19 -2.07 -0.87 -31.52
C SER A 19 -2.00 -1.74 -30.25
N ALA A 20 -2.14 -3.06 -30.37
CA ALA A 20 -1.97 -4.00 -29.28
C ALA A 20 -0.65 -3.80 -28.50
N LYS A 21 0.40 -3.35 -29.17
CA LYS A 21 1.68 -3.00 -28.55
C LYS A 21 1.53 -1.81 -27.59
N THR A 22 0.76 -0.80 -27.95
CA THR A 22 0.51 0.38 -27.10
C THR A 22 -0.28 0.00 -25.87
N GLU A 23 -1.31 -0.84 -26.00
CA GLU A 23 -2.12 -1.34 -24.89
C GLU A 23 -1.30 -2.17 -23.91
N VAL A 24 -0.48 -3.10 -24.39
CA VAL A 24 0.41 -3.91 -23.56
C VAL A 24 1.41 -3.03 -22.80
N MET A 25 2.01 -2.05 -23.50
CA MET A 25 2.96 -1.11 -22.85
C MET A 25 2.28 -0.23 -21.80
N ALA A 26 1.06 0.21 -22.04
CA ALA A 26 0.25 0.95 -21.06
C ALA A 26 -0.06 0.07 -19.84
N GLY A 27 -0.49 -1.18 -20.05
CA GLY A 27 -0.74 -2.13 -18.98
C GLY A 27 0.50 -2.42 -18.13
N ILE A 28 1.66 -2.65 -18.76
CA ILE A 28 2.94 -2.83 -18.06
C ILE A 28 3.29 -1.59 -17.23
N THR A 29 3.12 -0.39 -17.79
CA THR A 29 3.41 0.87 -17.09
C THR A 29 2.51 1.02 -15.86
N THR A 30 1.22 0.73 -15.99
CA THR A 30 0.25 0.76 -14.89
C THR A 30 0.61 -0.28 -13.83
N PHE A 31 0.95 -1.50 -14.22
CA PHE A 31 1.42 -2.54 -13.30
C PHE A 31 2.67 -2.10 -12.54
N MET A 32 3.67 -1.54 -13.22
CA MET A 32 4.90 -1.05 -12.57
C MET A 32 4.63 0.03 -11.52
N THR A 33 3.65 0.89 -11.73
CA THR A 33 3.30 1.92 -10.74
C THR A 33 2.55 1.37 -9.53
N MET A 34 1.88 0.23 -9.66
CA MET A 34 1.07 -0.39 -8.61
C MET A 34 1.74 -1.58 -7.92
N ALA A 35 2.80 -2.15 -8.51
CA ALA A 35 3.44 -3.37 -8.03
C ALA A 35 3.95 -3.29 -6.58
N TYR A 36 4.27 -2.09 -6.08
CA TYR A 36 4.68 -1.89 -4.69
C TYR A 36 3.62 -2.33 -3.66
N ILE A 37 2.34 -2.35 -4.05
CA ILE A 37 1.22 -2.79 -3.19
C ILE A 37 1.40 -4.23 -2.73
N LEU A 38 1.99 -5.08 -3.59
CA LEU A 38 2.24 -6.49 -3.28
C LEU A 38 3.21 -6.68 -2.11
N ALA A 39 4.10 -5.72 -1.89
CA ALA A 39 5.00 -5.72 -0.74
C ALA A 39 4.39 -4.99 0.48
N VAL A 40 3.82 -3.80 0.25
CA VAL A 40 3.35 -2.93 1.34
C VAL A 40 2.07 -3.44 1.99
N ASN A 41 1.13 -3.98 1.22
CA ASN A 41 -0.15 -4.44 1.77
C ASN A 41 -0.01 -5.62 2.75
N PRO A 42 0.75 -6.70 2.43
CA PRO A 42 1.01 -7.78 3.38
C PRO A 42 1.73 -7.31 4.64
N THR A 43 2.73 -6.44 4.50
CA THR A 43 3.48 -5.90 5.64
C THR A 43 2.57 -5.11 6.58
N MET A 44 1.70 -4.28 6.02
CA MET A 44 0.77 -3.45 6.80
C MET A 44 -0.30 -4.28 7.52
N LEU A 45 -0.92 -5.24 6.84
CA LEU A 45 -1.97 -6.07 7.41
C LEU A 45 -1.43 -7.15 8.35
N SER A 46 -0.16 -7.56 8.22
CA SER A 46 0.48 -8.45 9.19
C SER A 46 0.63 -7.79 10.57
N ALA A 47 0.72 -6.46 10.65
CA ALA A 47 0.68 -5.73 11.91
C ALA A 47 -0.65 -5.93 12.68
N ALA A 48 -1.75 -6.23 11.97
CA ALA A 48 -3.04 -6.60 12.57
C ALA A 48 -3.12 -8.10 12.96
N GLY A 49 -2.05 -8.88 12.79
CA GLY A 49 -2.01 -10.31 13.11
C GLY A 49 -2.50 -11.23 11.98
N MET A 50 -2.60 -10.72 10.74
CA MET A 50 -2.92 -11.54 9.56
C MET A 50 -1.67 -12.22 9.02
N ASP A 51 -1.84 -13.41 8.42
CA ASP A 51 -0.75 -14.10 7.73
C ASP A 51 -0.33 -13.34 6.46
N SER A 52 0.95 -12.97 6.38
CA SER A 52 1.51 -12.17 5.29
C SER A 52 1.35 -12.84 3.92
N THR A 53 1.54 -14.16 3.85
CA THR A 53 1.42 -14.93 2.60
C THR A 53 -0.03 -14.99 2.14
N ALA A 54 -0.96 -15.24 3.06
CA ALA A 54 -2.39 -15.25 2.75
C ALA A 54 -2.87 -13.88 2.26
N VAL A 55 -2.40 -12.79 2.89
CA VAL A 55 -2.70 -11.42 2.47
C VAL A 55 -2.13 -11.13 1.07
N LEU A 56 -0.91 -11.57 0.78
CA LEU A 56 -0.30 -11.40 -0.55
C LEU A 56 -1.16 -12.08 -1.63
N ILE A 57 -1.51 -13.35 -1.43
CA ILE A 57 -2.32 -14.12 -2.38
C ILE A 57 -3.71 -13.48 -2.55
N ALA A 58 -4.36 -13.09 -1.45
CA ALA A 58 -5.66 -12.42 -1.50
C ALA A 58 -5.59 -11.08 -2.23
N THR A 59 -4.53 -10.31 -2.02
CA THR A 59 -4.29 -9.03 -2.72
C THR A 59 -4.13 -9.24 -4.22
N CYS A 60 -3.33 -10.22 -4.63
CA CYS A 60 -3.14 -10.56 -6.05
C CYS A 60 -4.44 -10.98 -6.70
N LEU A 61 -5.20 -11.89 -6.07
CA LEU A 61 -6.46 -12.40 -6.61
C LEU A 61 -7.53 -11.30 -6.69
N ALA A 62 -7.68 -10.50 -5.63
CA ALA A 62 -8.66 -9.42 -5.60
C ALA A 62 -8.35 -8.35 -6.66
N SER A 63 -7.07 -7.96 -6.78
CA SER A 63 -6.63 -6.99 -7.81
C SER A 63 -6.83 -7.53 -9.22
N PHE A 64 -6.51 -8.81 -9.45
CA PHE A 64 -6.73 -9.47 -10.74
C PHE A 64 -8.21 -9.50 -11.11
N VAL A 65 -9.07 -10.01 -10.22
CA VAL A 65 -10.52 -10.11 -10.47
C VAL A 65 -11.13 -8.72 -10.66
N GLY A 66 -10.77 -7.75 -9.82
CA GLY A 66 -11.27 -6.38 -9.91
C GLY A 66 -10.86 -5.70 -11.23
N THR A 67 -9.59 -5.82 -11.63
CA THR A 67 -9.06 -5.24 -12.87
C THR A 67 -9.68 -5.91 -14.09
N MET A 68 -9.82 -7.24 -14.08
CA MET A 68 -10.49 -7.98 -15.18
C MET A 68 -11.97 -7.59 -15.30
N ALA A 69 -12.68 -7.47 -14.18
CA ALA A 69 -14.07 -7.01 -14.20
C ALA A 69 -14.18 -5.57 -14.76
N MET A 70 -13.27 -4.67 -14.38
CA MET A 70 -13.23 -3.31 -14.92
C MET A 70 -12.97 -3.31 -16.43
N ALA A 71 -12.03 -4.10 -16.90
CA ALA A 71 -11.69 -4.18 -18.31
C ALA A 71 -12.80 -4.82 -19.16
N LEU A 72 -13.41 -5.93 -18.69
CA LEU A 72 -14.37 -6.71 -19.48
C LEU A 72 -15.81 -6.20 -19.35
N LEU A 73 -16.22 -5.74 -18.17
CA LEU A 73 -17.61 -5.31 -17.93
C LEU A 73 -17.80 -3.82 -18.13
N ALA A 74 -16.85 -3.00 -17.70
CA ALA A 74 -16.94 -1.55 -17.78
C ALA A 74 -16.19 -0.96 -18.99
N ASN A 75 -15.34 -1.75 -19.65
CA ASN A 75 -14.51 -1.32 -20.79
C ASN A 75 -13.63 -0.09 -20.47
N TYR A 76 -13.09 -0.01 -19.22
CA TYR A 76 -12.20 1.06 -18.81
C TYR A 76 -10.78 0.54 -18.53
N PRO A 77 -9.73 1.29 -18.96
CA PRO A 77 -8.34 0.89 -18.77
C PRO A 77 -7.81 1.23 -17.35
N PHE A 78 -8.60 0.96 -16.31
CA PHE A 78 -8.21 1.22 -14.93
C PHE A 78 -7.84 -0.07 -14.21
N ALA A 79 -6.63 -0.10 -13.64
CA ALA A 79 -6.24 -1.16 -12.73
C ALA A 79 -6.79 -0.89 -11.33
N LEU A 80 -7.35 -1.92 -10.70
CA LEU A 80 -7.91 -1.85 -9.35
C LEU A 80 -6.97 -2.55 -8.36
N ALA A 81 -6.68 -1.88 -7.26
CA ALA A 81 -5.90 -2.42 -6.17
C ALA A 81 -6.39 -1.88 -4.82
N PRO A 82 -6.07 -2.55 -3.70
CA PRO A 82 -6.46 -2.13 -2.36
C PRO A 82 -5.98 -0.71 -2.03
N GLY A 83 -6.83 0.09 -1.39
CA GLY A 83 -6.50 1.45 -0.97
C GLY A 83 -5.64 1.47 0.29
N MET A 84 -4.39 1.94 0.19
CA MET A 84 -3.43 1.94 1.31
C MET A 84 -3.91 2.71 2.53
N GLY A 85 -4.58 3.85 2.34
CA GLY A 85 -5.07 4.67 3.46
C GLY A 85 -6.09 3.93 4.33
N LEU A 86 -7.04 3.23 3.70
CA LEU A 86 -8.05 2.45 4.42
C LEU A 86 -7.43 1.21 5.08
N ASN A 87 -6.48 0.57 4.43
CA ASN A 87 -5.77 -0.59 5.01
C ASN A 87 -4.94 -0.19 6.23
N ALA A 88 -4.31 0.99 6.21
CA ALA A 88 -3.62 1.54 7.37
C ALA A 88 -4.59 1.85 8.52
N TYR A 89 -5.73 2.45 8.23
CA TYR A 89 -6.78 2.68 9.22
C TYR A 89 -7.27 1.37 9.83
N PHE A 90 -7.51 0.35 9.00
CA PHE A 90 -7.88 -0.99 9.44
C PHE A 90 -6.84 -1.59 10.39
N ALA A 91 -5.57 -1.62 9.97
CA ALA A 91 -4.51 -2.28 10.71
C ALA A 91 -4.16 -1.55 12.01
N TYR A 92 -3.94 -0.24 11.95
CA TYR A 92 -3.41 0.53 13.08
C TYR A 92 -4.50 1.10 13.98
N THR A 93 -5.61 1.57 13.41
CA THR A 93 -6.68 2.18 14.23
C THR A 93 -7.66 1.13 14.73
N VAL A 94 -8.26 0.35 13.82
CA VAL A 94 -9.32 -0.60 14.21
C VAL A 94 -8.73 -1.79 14.97
N CYS A 95 -7.70 -2.43 14.44
CA CYS A 95 -7.10 -3.60 15.10
C CYS A 95 -6.10 -3.21 16.20
N GLY A 96 -5.27 -2.17 15.97
CA GLY A 96 -4.26 -1.73 16.93
C GLY A 96 -4.86 -0.95 18.12
N ASN A 97 -5.45 0.23 17.86
CA ASN A 97 -5.88 1.12 18.94
C ASN A 97 -7.22 0.70 19.56
N MET A 98 -8.21 0.29 18.73
CA MET A 98 -9.53 -0.13 19.24
C MET A 98 -9.52 -1.57 19.76
N GLY A 99 -8.49 -2.37 19.46
CA GLY A 99 -8.32 -3.72 19.97
C GLY A 99 -9.24 -4.77 19.35
N TYR A 100 -9.92 -4.47 18.24
CA TYR A 100 -10.75 -5.46 17.56
C TYR A 100 -9.88 -6.50 16.85
N SER A 101 -10.30 -7.78 16.92
CA SER A 101 -9.63 -8.81 16.15
C SER A 101 -9.80 -8.55 14.65
N TRP A 102 -8.78 -8.85 13.86
CA TRP A 102 -8.83 -8.67 12.40
C TRP A 102 -10.00 -9.42 11.73
N LYS A 103 -10.46 -10.53 12.34
CA LYS A 103 -11.62 -11.31 11.83
C LYS A 103 -12.92 -10.52 11.93
N VAL A 104 -13.15 -9.84 13.08
CA VAL A 104 -14.33 -9.00 13.29
C VAL A 104 -14.29 -7.77 12.40
N ALA A 105 -13.12 -7.13 12.31
CA ALA A 105 -12.93 -5.98 11.45
C ALA A 105 -13.13 -6.33 9.96
N LEU A 106 -12.63 -7.50 9.51
CA LEU A 106 -12.82 -7.97 8.13
C LEU A 106 -14.29 -8.28 7.83
N MET A 107 -15.04 -8.82 8.81
CA MET A 107 -16.48 -9.02 8.67
C MET A 107 -17.22 -7.69 8.51
N ALA A 108 -16.82 -6.65 9.25
CA ALA A 108 -17.39 -5.31 9.08
C ALA A 108 -17.15 -4.76 7.67
N VAL A 109 -15.94 -4.91 7.13
CA VAL A 109 -15.60 -4.52 5.75
C VAL A 109 -16.43 -5.31 4.72
N PHE A 110 -16.67 -6.60 4.97
CA PHE A 110 -17.53 -7.41 4.09
C PHE A 110 -18.97 -6.90 4.08
N VAL A 111 -19.54 -6.57 5.25
CA VAL A 111 -20.89 -5.99 5.36
C VAL A 111 -20.94 -4.64 4.66
N GLU A 112 -19.93 -3.78 4.86
CA GLU A 112 -19.78 -2.50 4.16
C GLU A 112 -19.81 -2.69 2.64
N GLY A 113 -19.09 -3.68 2.13
CA GLY A 113 -19.09 -4.01 0.70
C GLY A 113 -20.48 -4.37 0.16
N ILE A 114 -21.27 -5.16 0.91
CA ILE A 114 -22.64 -5.49 0.54
C ILE A 114 -23.53 -4.22 0.52
N VAL A 115 -23.45 -3.41 1.58
CA VAL A 115 -24.19 -2.13 1.66
C VAL A 115 -23.82 -1.23 0.48
N PHE A 116 -22.53 -1.15 0.14
CA PHE A 116 -22.05 -0.36 -0.98
C PHE A 116 -22.63 -0.83 -2.33
N ILE A 117 -22.73 -2.15 -2.54
CA ILE A 117 -23.36 -2.71 -3.76
C ILE A 117 -24.83 -2.30 -3.80
N VAL A 118 -25.59 -2.45 -2.73
CA VAL A 118 -27.00 -2.08 -2.66
C VAL A 118 -27.19 -0.58 -2.95
N LEU A 119 -26.38 0.28 -2.34
CA LEU A 119 -26.42 1.73 -2.59
C LEU A 119 -26.08 2.09 -4.05
N SER A 120 -25.17 1.33 -4.65
CA SER A 120 -24.78 1.52 -6.06
C SER A 120 -25.90 1.14 -7.03
N LEU A 121 -26.64 0.07 -6.74
CA LEU A 121 -27.77 -0.38 -7.55
C LEU A 121 -28.97 0.57 -7.47
N THR A 122 -29.13 1.27 -6.37
CA THR A 122 -30.26 2.19 -6.13
C THR A 122 -29.97 3.64 -6.52
N ASN A 123 -28.83 3.96 -7.15
CA ASN A 123 -28.38 5.32 -7.48
C ASN A 123 -28.25 6.28 -6.27
N VAL A 124 -28.46 5.81 -5.06
CA VAL A 124 -28.32 6.59 -3.83
C VAL A 124 -26.88 7.05 -3.63
N ARG A 125 -25.92 6.22 -4.03
CA ARG A 125 -24.48 6.55 -4.02
C ARG A 125 -24.19 7.83 -4.81
N GLU A 126 -24.75 7.97 -6.00
CA GLU A 126 -24.56 9.15 -6.85
C GLU A 126 -25.19 10.38 -6.22
N ALA A 127 -26.40 10.25 -5.66
CA ALA A 127 -27.07 11.33 -4.94
C ALA A 127 -26.26 11.81 -3.74
N ILE A 128 -25.72 10.90 -2.92
CA ILE A 128 -24.84 11.24 -1.78
C ILE A 128 -23.58 11.93 -2.29
N PHE A 129 -22.94 11.39 -3.31
CA PHE A 129 -21.71 11.97 -3.86
C PHE A 129 -21.94 13.38 -4.40
N ASN A 130 -23.05 13.64 -5.07
CA ASN A 130 -23.40 14.93 -5.63
C ASN A 130 -23.83 15.94 -4.56
N ALA A 131 -24.35 15.47 -3.42
CA ALA A 131 -24.68 16.32 -2.27
C ALA A 131 -23.45 16.90 -1.56
N ILE A 132 -22.28 16.27 -1.71
CA ILE A 132 -21.03 16.74 -1.07
C ILE A 132 -20.46 17.92 -1.86
N PRO A 133 -20.22 19.10 -1.21
CA PRO A 133 -19.62 20.26 -1.85
C PRO A 133 -18.24 19.93 -2.47
N SER A 134 -17.94 20.51 -3.63
CA SER A 134 -16.68 20.27 -4.34
C SER A 134 -15.43 20.62 -3.53
N THR A 135 -15.53 21.66 -2.69
CA THR A 135 -14.46 22.07 -1.77
C THR A 135 -14.13 20.98 -0.76
N LEU A 136 -15.18 20.33 -0.20
CA LEU A 136 -14.99 19.25 0.75
C LEU A 136 -14.36 18.02 0.08
N LYS A 137 -14.77 17.68 -1.14
CA LYS A 137 -14.15 16.60 -1.93
C LYS A 137 -12.66 16.82 -2.15
N LYS A 138 -12.25 18.05 -2.48
CA LYS A 138 -10.82 18.41 -2.63
C LYS A 138 -10.09 18.32 -1.28
N GLY A 139 -10.70 18.77 -0.20
CA GLY A 139 -10.16 18.68 1.15
C GLY A 139 -9.91 17.24 1.59
N VAL A 140 -10.86 16.34 1.34
CA VAL A 140 -10.74 14.90 1.64
C VAL A 140 -9.59 14.28 0.85
N SER A 141 -9.48 14.59 -0.46
CA SER A 141 -8.38 14.06 -1.29
C SER A 141 -7.00 14.52 -0.78
N ALA A 142 -6.87 15.79 -0.41
CA ALA A 142 -5.64 16.32 0.18
C ALA A 142 -5.33 15.65 1.54
N GLY A 143 -6.35 15.48 2.39
CA GLY A 143 -6.22 14.81 3.69
C GLY A 143 -5.76 13.35 3.58
N ILE A 144 -6.31 12.60 2.62
CA ILE A 144 -5.88 11.22 2.35
C ILE A 144 -4.40 11.20 1.89
N GLY A 145 -4.00 12.13 1.01
CA GLY A 145 -2.62 12.24 0.56
C GLY A 145 -1.64 12.53 1.70
N LEU A 146 -1.96 13.48 2.58
CA LEU A 146 -1.17 13.80 3.76
C LEU A 146 -1.11 12.63 4.77
N PHE A 147 -2.21 11.91 4.95
CA PHE A 147 -2.25 10.73 5.81
C PHE A 147 -1.33 9.62 5.31
N ILE A 148 -1.36 9.32 4.00
CA ILE A 148 -0.46 8.32 3.39
C ILE A 148 1.01 8.77 3.51
N ALA A 149 1.29 10.06 3.27
CA ALA A 149 2.63 10.62 3.44
C ALA A 149 3.13 10.47 4.88
N PHE A 150 2.28 10.76 5.87
CA PHE A 150 2.63 10.60 7.28
C PHE A 150 2.94 9.15 7.66
N ILE A 151 2.13 8.19 7.19
CA ILE A 151 2.41 6.76 7.40
C ILE A 151 3.75 6.37 6.74
N GLY A 152 4.02 6.89 5.54
CA GLY A 152 5.31 6.68 4.87
C GLY A 152 6.50 7.20 5.68
N LEU A 153 6.38 8.38 6.28
CA LEU A 153 7.40 8.96 7.15
C LEU A 153 7.62 8.15 8.44
N GLN A 154 6.54 7.59 9.00
CA GLN A 154 6.64 6.68 10.15
C GLN A 154 7.28 5.34 9.77
N GLY A 155 6.87 4.75 8.64
CA GLY A 155 7.48 3.51 8.13
C GLY A 155 8.97 3.66 7.76
N ALA A 156 9.38 4.86 7.36
CA ALA A 156 10.78 5.21 7.12
C ALA A 156 11.57 5.53 8.40
N HIS A 157 10.95 5.47 9.58
CA HIS A 157 11.50 5.89 10.88
C HIS A 157 11.99 7.35 10.92
N LEU A 158 11.54 8.19 10.00
CA LEU A 158 11.80 9.63 10.02
C LEU A 158 11.00 10.32 11.14
N VAL A 159 9.76 9.87 11.30
CA VAL A 159 8.87 10.31 12.38
C VAL A 159 8.63 9.12 13.30
N VAL A 160 8.98 9.30 14.58
CA VAL A 160 8.81 8.30 15.64
C VAL A 160 7.88 8.82 16.71
N SER A 161 7.26 7.92 17.47
CA SER A 161 6.35 8.34 18.55
C SER A 161 7.16 8.88 19.74
N ASN A 162 6.60 9.91 20.40
CA ASN A 162 7.16 10.54 21.58
C ASN A 162 6.05 10.79 22.59
N SER A 163 6.30 10.45 23.87
CA SER A 163 5.32 10.60 24.94
C SER A 163 4.93 12.05 25.26
N SER A 164 5.81 13.01 24.98
CA SER A 164 5.60 14.43 25.32
C SER A 164 4.99 15.22 24.15
N THR A 165 5.47 14.97 22.92
CA THR A 165 5.08 15.73 21.72
C THR A 165 4.25 14.92 20.73
N LEU A 166 3.84 13.69 21.10
CA LEU A 166 3.17 12.68 20.28
C LEU A 166 4.08 12.14 19.17
N VAL A 167 4.80 13.00 18.46
CA VAL A 167 5.75 12.64 17.41
C VAL A 167 7.02 13.47 17.50
N THR A 168 8.14 12.86 17.11
CA THR A 168 9.44 13.51 16.99
C THR A 168 10.21 12.92 15.81
N TYR A 169 11.33 13.51 15.45
CA TYR A 169 12.23 12.91 14.46
C TYR A 169 13.06 11.80 15.11
N CYS A 170 13.61 10.90 14.30
CA CYS A 170 14.47 9.82 14.79
C CYS A 170 15.76 10.38 15.46
N ASP A 171 16.25 9.66 16.46
CA ASP A 171 17.54 9.98 17.08
C ASP A 171 18.68 9.49 16.16
N PHE A 172 19.27 10.42 15.41
CA PHE A 172 20.39 10.14 14.52
C PHE A 172 21.69 9.82 15.26
N ALA A 173 21.85 10.30 16.50
CA ALA A 173 23.08 10.10 17.27
C ALA A 173 23.09 8.73 17.95
N GLY A 174 21.97 8.34 18.60
CA GLY A 174 21.88 7.08 19.34
C GLY A 174 21.62 5.85 18.46
N ASN A 175 20.82 6.00 17.39
CA ASN A 175 20.32 4.87 16.59
C ASN A 175 20.74 4.96 15.12
N TRP A 176 21.96 5.44 14.83
CA TRP A 176 22.43 5.65 13.46
C TRP A 176 22.40 4.39 12.60
N HIS A 177 22.86 3.26 13.12
CA HIS A 177 23.02 2.00 12.38
C HIS A 177 21.68 1.26 12.12
N THR A 178 20.59 1.71 12.71
CA THR A 178 19.25 1.14 12.53
C THR A 178 18.30 2.18 11.96
N GLN A 179 17.71 3.03 12.79
CA GLN A 179 16.72 4.03 12.38
C GLN A 179 17.30 5.13 11.50
N GLY A 180 18.46 5.69 11.89
CA GLY A 180 19.07 6.82 11.19
C GLY A 180 19.39 6.53 9.74
N ILE A 181 20.02 5.38 9.46
CA ILE A 181 20.35 5.00 8.08
C ILE A 181 19.09 4.70 7.24
N CYS A 182 18.05 4.08 7.83
CA CYS A 182 16.79 3.86 7.15
C CYS A 182 16.11 5.18 6.75
N ALA A 183 16.11 6.17 7.65
CA ALA A 183 15.57 7.50 7.40
C ALA A 183 16.32 8.23 6.26
N VAL A 184 17.65 8.16 6.27
CA VAL A 184 18.48 8.77 5.22
C VAL A 184 18.27 8.08 3.88
N LEU A 185 18.26 6.75 3.84
CA LEU A 185 17.99 6.00 2.62
C LEU A 185 16.59 6.29 2.05
N ALA A 186 15.58 6.43 2.91
CA ALA A 186 14.22 6.79 2.49
C ALA A 186 14.18 8.19 1.87
N LEU A 187 14.88 9.18 2.45
CA LEU A 187 14.98 10.52 1.88
C LEU A 187 15.69 10.52 0.52
N ILE A 188 16.80 9.82 0.41
CA ILE A 188 17.54 9.69 -0.86
C ILE A 188 16.63 9.03 -1.91
N GLY A 189 15.95 7.95 -1.56
CA GLY A 189 15.00 7.26 -2.43
C GLY A 189 13.85 8.14 -2.87
N LEU A 190 13.30 8.93 -1.96
CA LEU A 190 12.25 9.90 -2.28
C LEU A 190 12.74 10.95 -3.29
N ILE A 191 13.92 11.53 -3.06
CA ILE A 191 14.51 12.52 -3.98
C ILE A 191 14.72 11.91 -5.36
N ILE A 192 15.28 10.71 -5.45
CA ILE A 192 15.50 10.00 -6.71
C ILE A 192 14.16 9.77 -7.41
N THR A 193 13.14 9.30 -6.69
CA THR A 193 11.80 9.06 -7.24
C THR A 193 11.18 10.33 -7.80
N VAL A 194 11.29 11.45 -7.07
CA VAL A 194 10.78 12.76 -7.50
C VAL A 194 11.50 13.25 -8.76
N ILE A 195 12.83 13.13 -8.81
CA ILE A 195 13.61 13.52 -10.00
C ILE A 195 13.20 12.68 -11.22
N LEU A 196 13.04 11.36 -11.05
CA LEU A 196 12.59 10.47 -12.14
C LEU A 196 11.18 10.81 -12.60
N TYR A 197 10.29 11.14 -11.66
CA TYR A 197 8.91 11.54 -11.94
C TYR A 197 8.86 12.86 -12.73
N ILE A 198 9.63 13.88 -12.32
CA ILE A 198 9.70 15.16 -13.03
C ILE A 198 10.28 14.99 -14.44
N LYS A 199 11.24 14.07 -14.62
CA LYS A 199 11.80 13.74 -15.95
C LYS A 199 10.85 12.92 -16.83
N GLY A 200 9.65 12.55 -16.34
CA GLY A 200 8.65 11.80 -17.10
C GLY A 200 9.00 10.33 -17.33
N PHE A 201 9.86 9.73 -16.51
CA PHE A 201 10.18 8.31 -16.62
C PHE A 201 8.96 7.46 -16.28
N LYS A 202 8.56 6.59 -17.22
CA LYS A 202 7.48 5.61 -16.98
C LYS A 202 7.92 4.62 -15.92
N GLY A 203 7.11 4.47 -14.85
CA GLY A 203 7.45 3.59 -13.72
C GLY A 203 8.47 4.19 -12.73
N ALA A 204 8.60 5.52 -12.65
CA ALA A 204 9.51 6.24 -11.73
C ALA A 204 9.41 5.75 -10.29
N ILE A 205 8.20 5.44 -9.81
CA ILE A 205 7.95 4.97 -8.45
C ILE A 205 8.62 3.60 -8.22
N LEU A 206 8.41 2.64 -9.11
CA LEU A 206 9.02 1.31 -8.99
C LEU A 206 10.54 1.38 -9.10
N ILE A 207 11.06 2.17 -10.03
CA ILE A 207 12.51 2.37 -10.20
C ILE A 207 13.08 2.99 -8.91
N GLY A 208 12.42 3.99 -8.34
CA GLY A 208 12.83 4.61 -7.09
C GLY A 208 12.89 3.62 -5.94
N ILE A 209 11.87 2.76 -5.78
CA ILE A 209 11.83 1.70 -4.77
C ILE A 209 12.99 0.72 -4.96
N LEU A 210 13.20 0.23 -6.19
CA LEU A 210 14.28 -0.73 -6.48
C LEU A 210 15.66 -0.13 -6.23
N VAL A 211 15.90 1.11 -6.63
CA VAL A 211 17.16 1.81 -6.36
C VAL A 211 17.39 1.98 -4.87
N THR A 212 16.36 2.38 -4.12
CA THR A 212 16.46 2.52 -2.65
C THR A 212 16.76 1.18 -1.99
N TRP A 213 16.12 0.10 -2.45
CA TRP A 213 16.38 -1.23 -1.95
C TRP A 213 17.82 -1.70 -2.22
N ILE A 214 18.33 -1.46 -3.44
CA ILE A 214 19.73 -1.75 -3.78
C ILE A 214 20.69 -0.95 -2.90
N LEU A 215 20.44 0.34 -2.68
CA LEU A 215 21.22 1.17 -1.76
C LEU A 215 21.18 0.63 -0.33
N GLY A 216 20.02 0.13 0.10
CA GLY A 216 19.86 -0.55 1.39
C GLY A 216 20.71 -1.81 1.49
N MET A 217 20.72 -2.68 0.47
CA MET A 217 21.58 -3.85 0.44
C MET A 217 23.07 -3.48 0.47
N LEU A 218 23.47 -2.44 -0.25
CA LEU A 218 24.84 -1.93 -0.22
C LEU A 218 25.22 -1.40 1.17
N SER A 219 24.32 -0.67 1.83
CA SER A 219 24.56 -0.17 3.19
C SER A 219 24.69 -1.31 4.21
N GLN A 220 23.96 -2.41 4.02
CA GLN A 220 24.10 -3.62 4.83
C GLN A 220 25.42 -4.34 4.54
N ALA A 221 25.84 -4.45 3.28
CA ALA A 221 27.11 -5.04 2.88
C ALA A 221 28.33 -4.27 3.43
N LEU A 222 28.23 -2.93 3.51
CA LEU A 222 29.25 -2.07 4.08
C LEU A 222 29.23 -2.01 5.62
N GLY A 223 28.29 -2.73 6.27
CA GLY A 223 28.15 -2.74 7.73
C GLY A 223 27.60 -1.44 8.35
N ILE A 224 27.12 -0.52 7.50
CA ILE A 224 26.48 0.73 7.96
C ILE A 224 25.10 0.45 8.54
N TYR A 225 24.32 -0.43 7.88
CA TYR A 225 23.04 -0.92 8.39
C TYR A 225 23.25 -2.21 9.19
N GLN A 226 22.75 -2.25 10.42
CA GLN A 226 22.82 -3.42 11.29
C GLN A 226 21.42 -4.03 11.47
N VAL A 227 21.35 -5.35 11.25
CA VAL A 227 20.10 -6.10 11.43
C VAL A 227 19.83 -6.26 12.94
N ASN A 228 18.68 -5.78 13.40
CA ASN A 228 18.20 -5.95 14.76
C ASN A 228 16.76 -6.43 14.75
N VAL A 229 16.57 -7.75 14.68
CA VAL A 229 15.25 -8.37 14.58
C VAL A 229 14.34 -8.05 15.78
N LYS A 230 14.92 -7.79 16.96
CA LYS A 230 14.15 -7.44 18.17
C LYS A 230 13.48 -6.08 18.06
N GLU A 231 14.07 -5.16 17.30
CA GLU A 231 13.55 -3.81 17.07
C GLU A 231 12.81 -3.71 15.70
N GLY A 232 12.65 -4.82 14.98
CA GLY A 232 11.94 -4.85 13.71
C GLY A 232 12.80 -4.53 12.48
N PHE A 233 14.14 -4.48 12.62
CA PHE A 233 15.06 -4.26 11.49
C PHE A 233 15.55 -5.59 10.93
N TYR A 234 14.98 -5.98 9.80
CA TYR A 234 15.27 -7.24 9.12
C TYR A 234 16.38 -7.09 8.07
N SER A 235 16.92 -8.24 7.65
CA SER A 235 17.87 -8.27 6.55
C SER A 235 17.24 -7.80 5.24
N LEU A 236 17.95 -6.93 4.52
CA LEU A 236 17.53 -6.40 3.21
C LEU A 236 17.87 -7.36 2.05
N TYR A 237 18.63 -8.43 2.34
CA TYR A 237 18.90 -9.47 1.34
C TYR A 237 17.65 -10.32 1.07
N PRO A 238 17.32 -10.60 -0.21
CA PRO A 238 16.20 -11.45 -0.54
C PRO A 238 16.45 -12.88 -0.02
N SER A 239 15.60 -13.34 0.90
CA SER A 239 15.56 -14.74 1.27
C SER A 239 14.70 -15.49 0.25
N MET A 240 15.31 -16.37 -0.53
CA MET A 240 14.59 -17.28 -1.42
C MET A 240 13.92 -18.39 -0.60
N HIS A 241 12.89 -18.04 0.17
CA HIS A 241 11.96 -19.04 0.68
C HIS A 241 10.92 -19.29 -0.40
N MET A 242 10.99 -20.44 -1.05
CA MET A 242 9.87 -20.95 -1.84
C MET A 242 8.72 -21.17 -0.85
N THR A 243 7.64 -20.42 -1.02
CA THR A 243 6.42 -20.68 -0.28
C THR A 243 5.90 -22.06 -0.64
N ASP A 244 5.90 -22.97 0.31
CA ASP A 244 5.24 -24.26 0.16
C ASP A 244 3.74 -24.00 -0.06
N PHE A 245 3.28 -24.20 -1.27
CA PHE A 245 1.86 -24.20 -1.63
C PHE A 245 1.15 -25.48 -1.11
N SER A 246 1.57 -26.02 0.02
CA SER A 246 0.84 -27.09 0.66
C SER A 246 -0.43 -26.51 1.27
N LEU A 247 -1.57 -26.94 0.75
CA LEU A 247 -2.92 -26.75 1.33
C LEU A 247 -3.02 -27.55 2.64
N ASP A 248 -2.11 -27.34 3.57
CA ASP A 248 -2.12 -28.03 4.84
C ASP A 248 -3.10 -27.34 5.80
N ARG A 249 -4.34 -27.85 5.79
CA ARG A 249 -5.39 -27.51 6.76
C ARG A 249 -5.00 -27.75 8.23
N LYS A 250 -3.83 -28.32 8.49
CA LYS A 250 -3.37 -28.66 9.85
C LYS A 250 -2.52 -27.60 10.53
N SER A 251 -1.91 -26.66 9.80
CA SER A 251 -1.02 -25.66 10.40
C SER A 251 -1.73 -24.59 11.22
N THR A 252 -3.05 -24.42 11.07
CA THR A 252 -3.83 -23.43 11.83
C THR A 252 -4.01 -23.79 13.32
N ARG A 253 -3.66 -25.00 13.73
CA ARG A 253 -3.81 -25.45 15.14
C ARG A 253 -2.54 -25.39 15.99
N LEU A 254 -1.37 -25.25 15.39
CA LEU A 254 -0.08 -25.36 16.10
C LEU A 254 0.60 -24.03 16.44
N ASN A 255 0.13 -22.89 15.90
CA ASN A 255 0.76 -21.61 16.16
C ASN A 255 0.09 -20.75 17.26
N SER A 256 -0.86 -21.31 18.00
CA SER A 256 -1.49 -20.62 19.14
C SER A 256 -0.70 -20.74 20.46
N SER A 257 0.41 -21.49 20.48
CA SER A 257 1.20 -21.71 21.69
C SER A 257 2.42 -20.79 21.87
N HIS A 258 2.75 -19.92 20.89
CA HIS A 258 3.93 -19.05 20.98
C HIS A 258 3.65 -17.54 21.11
N SER A 259 2.40 -17.11 21.29
CA SER A 259 2.09 -15.70 21.56
C SER A 259 1.77 -15.43 23.04
N LYS A 260 2.60 -15.94 23.95
CA LYS A 260 2.69 -15.38 25.30
C LYS A 260 3.99 -14.61 25.44
N ILE A 261 4.05 -13.44 24.82
CA ILE A 261 4.98 -12.40 25.25
C ILE A 261 4.18 -11.47 26.14
N SER A 262 4.39 -11.67 27.43
CA SER A 262 3.96 -10.84 28.54
C SER A 262 4.47 -9.41 28.36
N TYR A 263 3.56 -8.45 28.34
CA TYR A 263 3.91 -7.06 28.64
C TYR A 263 3.92 -6.95 30.19
N ALA A 264 5.10 -6.89 30.77
CA ALA A 264 5.34 -6.35 32.11
C ALA A 264 6.06 -5.04 31.95
#